data_b89ca4d8b43ef0e1c55605d225149631
#
_entry.id   b89ca4d8b43ef0e1c55605d225149631
#
_cell.length_a   1.000
_cell.length_b   1.000
_cell.length_c   1.000
_cell.angle_alpha   90.00
_cell.angle_beta   90.00
_cell.angle_gamma   90.00
#
_symmetry.space_group_name_H-M   'P 1'
#
loop_
_entity.id
_entity.type
_entity.pdbx_description
1 polymer ?
#
loop_
_entity_poly.entity_id
_entity_poly.type
_entity_poly.pdbx_seq_one_letter_code
_entity_poly.pdbx_strand_id
1 'polypeptide(L)'
;IIDCRPFKDHGIEVTDIAKRLMDYGFHAPTVSFPVAGTMMIEPTESEDLPELDRFCDAMIAIRKEIDAAHIDTPNNPLKNAPHTQAMLTADQWDFPYSRQQAAFPLPYVSDNKFWPTVRRVDDAYGDRNLICTCTPIEAYVEA
;
A
#
# COMPACT_ATOMS: atom_id res chain seq x y z
N ILE A 1 14.83 -6.50 7.66
CA ILE A 1 13.61 -7.31 7.52
C ILE A 1 12.78 -7.14 8.77
N ILE A 2 11.54 -6.67 8.60
CA ILE A 2 10.59 -6.44 9.67
C ILE A 2 9.58 -7.59 9.69
N ASP A 3 9.38 -8.19 10.87
CA ASP A 3 8.36 -9.21 11.07
C ASP A 3 6.99 -8.56 11.36
N CYS A 4 6.06 -8.69 10.42
CA CYS A 4 4.71 -8.13 10.54
C CYS A 4 3.66 -9.15 11.03
N ARG A 5 4.05 -10.40 11.26
CA ARG A 5 3.14 -11.48 11.68
C ARG A 5 2.41 -11.19 13.00
N PRO A 6 3.02 -10.54 14.03
CA PRO A 6 2.31 -10.18 15.23
C PRO A 6 1.10 -9.25 15.03
N PHE A 7 1.06 -8.48 13.92
CA PHE A 7 -0.03 -7.55 13.65
C PHE A 7 -1.33 -8.23 13.21
N LYS A 8 -1.29 -9.54 12.96
CA LYS A 8 -2.49 -10.34 12.68
C LYS A 8 -3.49 -10.32 13.83
N ASP A 9 -3.03 -10.13 15.07
CA ASP A 9 -3.89 -10.00 16.24
C ASP A 9 -4.78 -8.72 16.16
N HIS A 10 -4.35 -7.72 15.40
CA HIS A 10 -5.11 -6.52 15.04
C HIS A 10 -5.89 -6.65 13.71
N GLY A 11 -5.86 -7.82 13.07
CA GLY A 11 -6.46 -8.05 11.76
C GLY A 11 -5.65 -7.44 10.59
N ILE A 12 -4.40 -7.04 10.83
CA ILE A 12 -3.54 -6.37 9.85
C ILE A 12 -2.48 -7.35 9.31
N GLU A 13 -2.35 -7.38 8.00
CA GLU A 13 -1.34 -8.17 7.30
C GLU A 13 -0.25 -7.26 6.70
N VAL A 14 0.89 -7.86 6.38
CA VAL A 14 2.02 -7.13 5.76
C VAL A 14 1.61 -6.39 4.48
N THR A 15 0.72 -6.96 3.69
CA THR A 15 0.18 -6.32 2.48
C THR A 15 -0.59 -5.03 2.81
N ASP A 16 -1.32 -4.98 3.94
CA ASP A 16 -2.03 -3.78 4.36
C ASP A 16 -1.05 -2.64 4.65
N ILE A 17 0.05 -2.94 5.33
CA ILE A 17 1.13 -1.98 5.64
C ILE A 17 1.79 -1.49 4.34
N ALA A 18 2.12 -2.39 3.43
CA ALA A 18 2.70 -2.06 2.14
C ALA A 18 1.79 -1.13 1.31
N LYS A 19 0.50 -1.42 1.26
CA LYS A 19 -0.48 -0.58 0.56
C LYS A 19 -0.68 0.77 1.25
N ARG A 20 -0.62 0.79 2.59
CA ARG A 20 -0.73 2.04 3.35
C ARG A 20 0.49 2.95 3.14
N LEU A 21 1.69 2.41 3.00
CA LEU A 21 2.90 3.18 2.64
C LEU A 21 2.73 3.95 1.32
N MET A 22 1.95 3.46 0.36
CA MET A 22 1.66 4.19 -0.87
C MET A 22 0.91 5.50 -0.60
N ASP A 23 0.00 5.53 0.39
CA ASP A 23 -0.68 6.76 0.80
C ASP A 23 0.27 7.77 1.45
N TYR A 24 1.33 7.29 2.08
CA TYR A 24 2.42 8.09 2.64
C TYR A 24 3.47 8.54 1.60
N GLY A 25 3.29 8.15 0.33
CA GLY A 25 4.15 8.57 -0.78
C GLY A 25 5.37 7.68 -1.01
N PHE A 26 5.35 6.43 -0.51
CA PHE A 26 6.43 5.48 -0.71
C PHE A 26 6.02 4.34 -1.64
N HIS A 27 6.93 3.93 -2.50
CA HIS A 27 6.81 2.65 -3.17
C HIS A 27 6.93 1.53 -2.13
N ALA A 28 5.97 0.60 -2.14
CA ALA A 28 5.94 -0.46 -1.13
C ALA A 28 7.18 -1.35 -1.21
N PRO A 29 7.82 -1.67 -0.08
CA PRO A 29 8.91 -2.64 -0.03
C PRO A 29 8.45 -4.04 -0.44
N THR A 30 9.39 -4.92 -0.76
CA THR A 30 9.12 -6.34 -0.99
C THR A 30 8.51 -6.98 0.25
N VAL A 31 7.39 -7.66 0.07
CA VAL A 31 6.67 -8.32 1.16
C VAL A 31 6.70 -9.84 1.02
N SER A 32 6.62 -10.54 2.16
CA SER A 32 6.59 -12.00 2.25
C SER A 32 7.79 -12.69 1.59
N PHE A 33 8.94 -12.02 1.58
CA PHE A 33 10.21 -12.56 1.12
C PHE A 33 11.36 -12.03 2.02
N PRO A 34 12.33 -12.88 2.41
CA PRO A 34 12.40 -14.33 2.16
C PRO A 34 11.45 -15.16 3.03
N VAL A 35 10.78 -14.54 4.01
CA VAL A 35 9.88 -15.21 4.95
C VAL A 35 8.48 -14.63 4.80
N ALA A 36 7.48 -15.50 4.72
CA ALA A 36 6.07 -15.09 4.65
C ALA A 36 5.68 -14.16 5.83
N GLY A 37 4.96 -13.07 5.52
CA GLY A 37 4.51 -12.09 6.51
C GLY A 37 5.57 -11.12 7.00
N THR A 38 6.73 -11.05 6.32
CA THR A 38 7.78 -10.07 6.58
C THR A 38 7.81 -8.98 5.50
N MET A 39 8.45 -7.86 5.81
CA MET A 39 8.70 -6.75 4.89
C MET A 39 10.21 -6.52 4.81
N MET A 40 10.77 -6.52 3.59
CA MET A 40 12.18 -6.27 3.35
C MET A 40 12.39 -4.83 2.91
N ILE A 41 13.07 -4.04 3.75
CA ILE A 41 13.38 -2.63 3.52
C ILE A 41 14.85 -2.52 3.20
N GLU A 42 15.18 -1.90 2.08
CA GLU A 42 16.55 -1.74 1.60
C GLU A 42 16.76 -0.28 1.15
N PRO A 43 17.11 0.63 2.08
CA PRO A 43 17.51 1.98 1.71
C PRO A 43 18.86 1.93 1.01
N THR A 44 19.01 2.72 -0.07
CA THR A 44 20.28 2.83 -0.79
C THR A 44 21.11 3.97 -0.23
N GLU A 45 22.43 3.98 -0.54
CA GLU A 45 23.33 5.07 -0.18
C GLU A 45 23.01 6.41 -0.91
N SER A 46 22.14 6.38 -1.90
CA SER A 46 21.67 7.58 -2.60
C SER A 46 20.49 8.30 -1.91
N GLU A 47 19.91 7.68 -0.89
CA GLU A 47 18.85 8.33 -0.10
C GLU A 47 19.46 9.32 0.88
N ASP A 48 18.92 10.54 0.92
CA ASP A 48 19.35 11.55 1.89
C ASP A 48 18.69 11.35 3.27
N LEU A 49 19.26 11.98 4.29
CA LEU A 49 18.76 11.86 5.67
C LEU A 49 17.29 12.31 5.81
N PRO A 50 16.83 13.43 5.21
CA PRO A 50 15.43 13.83 5.27
C PRO A 50 14.46 12.77 4.69
N GLU A 51 14.85 12.05 3.64
CA GLU A 51 14.03 10.98 3.06
C GLU A 51 13.97 9.76 3.99
N LEU A 52 15.08 9.40 4.63
CA LEU A 52 15.12 8.32 5.63
C LEU A 52 14.25 8.68 6.85
N ASP A 53 14.33 9.91 7.33
CA ASP A 53 13.50 10.40 8.45
C ASP A 53 12.01 10.37 8.06
N ARG A 54 11.66 10.82 6.85
CA ARG A 54 10.30 10.77 6.31
C ARG A 54 9.75 9.35 6.27
N PHE A 55 10.57 8.38 5.87
CA PHE A 55 10.18 6.96 5.89
C PHE A 55 9.95 6.45 7.31
N CYS A 56 10.85 6.80 8.25
CA CYS A 56 10.69 6.44 9.65
C CYS A 56 9.41 7.03 10.25
N ASP A 57 9.10 8.29 9.96
CA ASP A 57 7.87 8.95 10.41
C ASP A 57 6.62 8.26 9.87
N ALA A 58 6.64 7.85 8.58
CA ALA A 58 5.56 7.06 7.98
C ALA A 58 5.37 5.73 8.71
N MET A 59 6.44 4.99 8.97
CA MET A 59 6.38 3.71 9.68
C MET A 59 5.88 3.85 11.11
N ILE A 60 6.29 4.91 11.83
CA ILE A 60 5.81 5.22 13.18
C ILE A 60 4.32 5.56 13.15
N ALA A 61 3.86 6.34 12.17
CA ALA A 61 2.45 6.68 12.01
C ALA A 61 1.61 5.45 11.68
N ILE A 62 2.06 4.60 10.77
CA ILE A 62 1.41 3.32 10.43
C ILE A 62 1.35 2.42 11.66
N ARG A 63 2.41 2.37 12.48
CA ARG A 63 2.38 1.59 13.74
C ARG A 63 1.26 2.07 14.67
N LYS A 64 1.06 3.38 14.80
CA LYS A 64 -0.04 3.95 15.59
C LYS A 64 -1.42 3.58 15.01
N GLU A 65 -1.54 3.56 13.68
CA GLU A 65 -2.77 3.11 13.01
C GLU A 65 -3.04 1.62 13.29
N ILE A 66 -1.99 0.78 13.33
CA ILE A 66 -2.11 -0.66 13.67
C ILE A 66 -2.57 -0.83 15.12
N ASP A 67 -1.96 -0.10 16.05
CA ASP A 67 -2.31 -0.17 17.47
C ASP A 67 -3.76 0.26 17.75
N ALA A 68 -4.31 1.13 16.91
CA ALA A 68 -5.71 1.57 16.97
C ALA A 68 -6.68 0.65 16.21
N ALA A 69 -6.18 -0.28 15.39
CA ALA A 69 -7.01 -1.19 14.61
C ALA A 69 -7.49 -2.37 15.45
N HIS A 70 -8.71 -2.82 15.17
CA HIS A 70 -9.30 -4.01 15.77
C HIS A 70 -9.77 -4.98 14.71
N ILE A 71 -9.59 -6.27 14.94
CA ILE A 71 -9.99 -7.34 14.01
C ILE A 71 -11.49 -7.29 13.69
N ASP A 72 -12.31 -6.89 14.64
CA ASP A 72 -13.76 -6.80 14.48
C ASP A 72 -14.22 -5.53 13.74
N THR A 73 -13.31 -4.59 13.46
CA THR A 73 -13.58 -3.34 12.74
C THR A 73 -12.66 -3.20 11.52
N PRO A 74 -12.86 -4.05 10.49
CA PRO A 74 -11.94 -4.11 9.35
C PRO A 74 -12.01 -2.86 8.44
N ASN A 75 -13.02 -2.00 8.60
CA ASN A 75 -13.16 -0.78 7.80
C ASN A 75 -12.29 0.36 8.39
N ASN A 76 -11.00 0.33 8.10
CA ASN A 76 -10.00 1.27 8.58
C ASN A 76 -9.03 1.69 7.45
N PRO A 77 -8.21 2.75 7.63
CA PRO A 77 -7.29 3.23 6.58
C PRO A 77 -6.31 2.17 6.06
N LEU A 78 -5.82 1.28 6.92
CA LEU A 78 -4.87 0.22 6.54
C LEU A 78 -5.52 -0.80 5.61
N LYS A 79 -6.72 -1.27 5.93
CA LYS A 79 -7.44 -2.26 5.12
C LYS A 79 -7.93 -1.69 3.80
N ASN A 80 -8.22 -0.39 3.73
CA ASN A 80 -8.72 0.27 2.53
C ASN A 80 -7.64 0.91 1.66
N ALA A 81 -6.42 1.02 2.15
CA ALA A 81 -5.29 1.53 1.38
C ALA A 81 -5.00 0.67 0.14
N PRO A 82 -4.49 1.26 -0.95
CA PRO A 82 -4.20 2.68 -1.12
C PRO A 82 -5.44 3.48 -1.53
N HIS A 83 -5.44 4.78 -1.21
CA HIS A 83 -6.53 5.70 -1.52
C HIS A 83 -6.22 6.49 -2.80
N THR A 84 -7.01 6.26 -3.85
CA THR A 84 -6.82 6.93 -5.15
C THR A 84 -7.44 8.32 -5.16
N GLN A 85 -7.00 9.18 -6.08
CA GLN A 85 -7.59 10.49 -6.27
C GLN A 85 -9.11 10.40 -6.56
N ALA A 86 -9.53 9.43 -7.38
CA ALA A 86 -10.95 9.22 -7.70
C ALA A 86 -11.79 8.95 -6.45
N MET A 87 -11.27 8.19 -5.47
CA MET A 87 -11.98 7.97 -4.20
C MET A 87 -12.15 9.27 -3.41
N LEU A 88 -11.10 10.10 -3.35
CA LEU A 88 -11.10 11.33 -2.53
C LEU A 88 -12.00 12.43 -3.12
N THR A 89 -12.16 12.43 -4.45
CA THR A 89 -12.97 13.43 -5.18
C THR A 89 -14.39 12.98 -5.44
N ALA A 90 -14.76 11.75 -5.08
CA ALA A 90 -16.13 11.27 -5.17
C ALA A 90 -17.05 12.05 -4.22
N ASP A 91 -18.30 12.26 -4.62
CA ASP A 91 -19.30 12.94 -3.80
C ASP A 91 -19.59 12.18 -2.50
N GLN A 92 -19.65 10.85 -2.57
CA GLN A 92 -19.88 9.98 -1.42
C GLN A 92 -18.56 9.54 -0.77
N TRP A 93 -18.58 9.49 0.57
CA TRP A 93 -17.47 9.00 1.37
C TRP A 93 -18.02 8.12 2.50
N ASP A 94 -18.02 6.81 2.29
CA ASP A 94 -18.66 5.84 3.19
C ASP A 94 -17.64 5.18 4.15
N PHE A 95 -16.53 5.85 4.43
CA PHE A 95 -15.52 5.36 5.35
C PHE A 95 -15.64 6.03 6.72
N PRO A 96 -15.37 5.31 7.84
CA PRO A 96 -15.47 5.84 9.20
C PRO A 96 -14.31 6.78 9.58
N TYR A 97 -13.48 7.15 8.65
CA TYR A 97 -12.35 8.08 8.81
C TYR A 97 -12.40 9.17 7.73
N SER A 98 -11.71 10.26 7.98
CA SER A 98 -11.76 11.41 7.07
C SER A 98 -10.93 11.20 5.79
N ARG A 99 -11.27 11.95 4.74
CA ARG A 99 -10.46 12.04 3.51
C ARG A 99 -9.03 12.52 3.83
N GLN A 100 -8.87 13.40 4.82
CA GLN A 100 -7.57 13.85 5.29
C GLN A 100 -6.73 12.70 5.83
N GLN A 101 -7.30 11.88 6.73
CA GLN A 101 -6.61 10.67 7.23
C GLN A 101 -6.28 9.68 6.11
N ALA A 102 -7.17 9.54 5.14
CA ALA A 102 -6.95 8.64 4.00
C ALA A 102 -5.73 9.05 3.18
N ALA A 103 -5.70 10.28 2.67
CA ALA A 103 -4.75 10.70 1.65
C ALA A 103 -3.60 11.58 2.15
N PHE A 104 -3.76 12.25 3.30
CA PHE A 104 -2.79 13.21 3.85
C PHE A 104 -2.50 12.90 5.32
N PRO A 105 -2.05 11.69 5.65
CA PRO A 105 -1.91 11.25 7.04
C PRO A 105 -0.79 11.97 7.80
N LEU A 106 0.19 12.56 7.11
CA LEU A 106 1.25 13.41 7.67
C LEU A 106 1.41 14.70 6.85
N PRO A 107 1.86 15.79 7.48
CA PRO A 107 1.96 17.09 6.82
C PRO A 107 2.75 17.08 5.51
N TYR A 108 3.90 16.42 5.47
CA TYR A 108 4.76 16.38 4.28
C TYR A 108 4.07 15.76 3.05
N VAL A 109 3.07 14.91 3.27
CA VAL A 109 2.35 14.27 2.15
C VAL A 109 1.59 15.29 1.31
N SER A 110 1.17 16.42 1.92
CA SER A 110 0.46 17.49 1.21
C SER A 110 1.37 18.26 0.24
N ASP A 111 2.67 18.34 0.54
CA ASP A 111 3.62 19.15 -0.24
C ASP A 111 3.96 18.49 -1.58
N ASN A 112 3.95 17.16 -1.62
CA ASN A 112 4.27 16.41 -2.84
C ASN A 112 3.49 15.10 -2.89
N LYS A 113 2.15 15.19 -3.01
CA LYS A 113 1.28 14.01 -3.06
C LYS A 113 1.47 13.20 -4.32
N PHE A 114 1.93 11.97 -4.14
CA PHE A 114 1.86 10.94 -5.17
C PHE A 114 0.53 10.17 -5.06
N TRP A 115 -0.27 10.17 -6.11
CA TRP A 115 -1.54 9.47 -6.13
C TRP A 115 -1.39 8.03 -6.62
N PRO A 116 -1.78 7.02 -5.82
CA PRO A 116 -1.92 5.67 -6.32
C PRO A 116 -2.91 5.62 -7.49
N THR A 117 -2.54 4.95 -8.57
CA THR A 117 -3.36 4.88 -9.79
C THR A 117 -4.52 3.90 -9.67
N VAL A 118 -4.35 2.85 -8.86
CA VAL A 118 -5.37 1.81 -8.64
C VAL A 118 -5.48 1.47 -7.16
N ARG A 119 -6.63 0.94 -6.79
CA ARG A 119 -6.87 0.31 -5.50
C ARG A 119 -6.24 -1.09 -5.46
N ARG A 120 -6.62 -1.91 -4.48
CA ARG A 120 -6.21 -3.31 -4.44
C ARG A 120 -6.77 -4.08 -5.62
N VAL A 121 -5.93 -4.90 -6.21
CA VAL A 121 -6.33 -5.88 -7.22
C VAL A 121 -6.55 -7.23 -6.55
N ASP A 122 -7.40 -8.06 -7.14
CA ASP A 122 -7.53 -9.46 -6.78
C ASP A 122 -6.42 -10.26 -7.50
N ASP A 123 -5.24 -10.27 -6.90
CA ASP A 123 -4.06 -10.96 -7.43
C ASP A 123 -4.29 -12.48 -7.49
N ALA A 124 -4.96 -13.06 -6.51
CA ALA A 124 -5.30 -14.48 -6.52
C ALA A 124 -6.21 -14.88 -7.69
N TYR A 125 -7.18 -14.01 -8.03
CA TYR A 125 -7.99 -14.18 -9.23
C TYR A 125 -7.14 -14.02 -10.49
N GLY A 126 -6.33 -12.98 -10.56
CA GLY A 126 -5.44 -12.70 -11.69
C GLY A 126 -4.50 -13.85 -11.99
N ASP A 127 -3.87 -14.42 -10.97
CA ASP A 127 -2.96 -15.58 -11.11
C ASP A 127 -3.65 -16.83 -11.66
N ARG A 128 -4.92 -17.00 -11.38
CA ARG A 128 -5.72 -18.15 -11.85
C ARG A 128 -6.39 -17.92 -13.20
N ASN A 129 -6.49 -16.68 -13.63
CA ASN A 129 -7.22 -16.26 -14.83
C ASN A 129 -6.32 -15.42 -15.73
N LEU A 130 -5.20 -15.99 -16.14
CA LEU A 130 -4.27 -15.34 -17.04
C LEU A 130 -4.93 -15.11 -18.41
N ILE A 131 -4.89 -13.85 -18.88
CA ILE A 131 -5.33 -13.47 -20.22
C ILE A 131 -4.09 -13.11 -21.01
N CYS A 132 -3.75 -13.92 -22.00
CA CYS A 132 -2.71 -13.57 -22.95
C CYS A 132 -3.33 -12.74 -24.08
N THR A 133 -2.88 -11.49 -24.18
CA THR A 133 -3.26 -10.57 -25.28
C THR A 133 -2.22 -10.55 -26.40
N CYS A 134 -1.17 -11.36 -26.31
CA CYS A 134 -0.16 -11.47 -27.34
C CYS A 134 -0.78 -12.05 -28.61
N THR A 135 -0.53 -11.39 -29.72
CA THR A 135 -0.86 -11.94 -31.05
C THR A 135 -0.12 -13.26 -31.26
N PRO A 136 -0.78 -14.32 -31.74
CA PRO A 136 -0.10 -15.57 -32.03
C PRO A 136 1.09 -15.36 -32.95
N ILE A 137 2.16 -16.16 -32.78
CA ILE A 137 3.38 -15.98 -33.57
C ILE A 137 3.13 -16.13 -35.08
N GLU A 138 2.15 -16.89 -35.45
CA GLU A 138 1.72 -17.10 -36.85
C GLU A 138 1.26 -15.79 -37.52
N ALA A 139 0.72 -14.84 -36.73
CA ALA A 139 0.32 -13.55 -37.25
C ALA A 139 1.51 -12.65 -37.69
N TYR A 140 2.75 -13.01 -37.33
CA TYR A 140 3.96 -12.28 -37.70
C TYR A 140 4.73 -12.98 -38.84
N VAL A 141 4.30 -14.13 -39.30
CA VAL A 141 5.00 -14.91 -40.35
C VAL A 141 4.56 -14.48 -41.76
N GLU A 142 3.43 -13.79 -41.88
CA GLU A 142 2.85 -13.36 -43.17
C GLU A 142 3.09 -11.85 -43.49
N ALA A 143 4.12 -11.25 -42.94
CA ALA A 143 4.42 -9.82 -43.17
C ALA A 143 5.66 -9.66 -44.06
#